data_80529857e8f520c3439ee42f7dd4eef8
#
_entry.id   80529857e8f520c3439ee42f7dd4eef8
#
_cell.length_a   1.000
_cell.length_b   1.000
_cell.length_c   1.000
_cell.angle_alpha   90.00
_cell.angle_beta   90.00
_cell.angle_gamma   90.00
#
_symmetry.space_group_name_H-M   'P 1'
#
loop_
_entity.id
_entity.type
_entity.pdbx_description
1 polymer ?
#
loop_
_entity_poly.entity_id
_entity_poly.type
_entity_poly.pdbx_seq_one_letter_code
_entity_poly.pdbx_strand_id
1 'polypeptide(L)'
;NAKDFEYSFKRMADPDTAAPYAETCLGMIDGFEEAAGFPDADGNPTVEPNLDALNVKASDDGKTLTIVLAYPCSYFDKIVAFAAMSPVQKATVEANGDAWCTSPDTYVCNGPFMITEWTPSERIVLTKNPNYVGGWDSSKIVSESITLLLLEDSSASFAAYNSGEAQLIKDV
;
A
#
# COMPACT_ATOMS: atom_id res chain seq x y z
N ASN A 1 -4.79 -10.21 -7.95
CA ASN A 1 -4.05 -11.02 -8.92
C ASN A 1 -2.83 -10.25 -9.43
N ALA A 2 -1.96 -10.84 -10.30
CA ALA A 2 -0.74 -10.20 -10.78
C ALA A 2 -1.00 -8.88 -11.54
N LYS A 3 -2.15 -8.74 -12.18
CA LYS A 3 -2.52 -7.49 -12.89
C LYS A 3 -2.74 -6.32 -11.95
N ASP A 4 -3.21 -6.58 -10.72
CA ASP A 4 -3.34 -5.54 -9.70
C ASP A 4 -1.97 -5.07 -9.19
N PHE A 5 -0.98 -5.96 -9.12
CA PHE A 5 0.41 -5.58 -8.81
C PHE A 5 1.05 -4.75 -9.92
N GLU A 6 0.91 -5.18 -11.19
CA GLU A 6 1.39 -4.39 -12.33
C GLU A 6 0.78 -2.98 -12.33
N TYR A 7 -0.53 -2.89 -12.16
CA TYR A 7 -1.25 -1.62 -12.04
C TYR A 7 -0.70 -0.76 -10.90
N SER A 8 -0.53 -1.35 -9.72
CA SER A 8 -0.08 -0.62 -8.52
C SER A 8 1.33 -0.06 -8.67
N PHE A 9 2.22 -0.81 -9.30
CA PHE A 9 3.60 -0.35 -9.51
C PHE A 9 3.66 0.75 -10.58
N LYS A 10 2.91 0.60 -11.67
CA LYS A 10 2.77 1.65 -12.68
C LYS A 10 2.13 2.92 -12.09
N ARG A 11 1.08 2.78 -11.28
CA ARG A 11 0.46 3.88 -10.57
C ARG A 11 1.42 4.57 -9.59
N MET A 12 2.28 3.81 -8.91
CA MET A 12 3.30 4.38 -8.01
C MET A 12 4.39 5.14 -8.80
N ALA A 13 4.74 4.69 -10.01
CA ALA A 13 5.69 5.37 -10.89
C ALA A 13 5.10 6.63 -11.54
N ASP A 14 3.77 6.74 -11.61
CA ASP A 14 3.07 7.86 -12.21
C ASP A 14 3.25 9.13 -11.35
N PRO A 15 3.88 10.20 -11.89
CA PRO A 15 4.07 11.45 -11.15
C PRO A 15 2.75 12.10 -10.71
N ASP A 16 1.65 11.89 -11.42
CA ASP A 16 0.33 12.40 -11.02
C ASP A 16 -0.17 11.75 -9.71
N THR A 17 0.32 10.56 -9.37
CA THR A 17 0.05 9.92 -8.08
C THR A 17 0.84 10.55 -6.93
N ALA A 18 1.95 11.25 -7.23
CA ALA A 18 2.83 11.88 -6.25
C ALA A 18 3.25 10.94 -5.10
N ALA A 19 3.55 9.67 -5.42
CA ALA A 19 3.88 8.65 -4.42
C ALA A 19 5.24 8.91 -3.80
N PRO A 20 5.35 9.18 -2.47
CA PRO A 20 6.60 9.64 -1.84
C PRO A 20 7.70 8.59 -1.81
N TYR A 21 7.37 7.33 -2.07
CA TYR A 21 8.31 6.21 -2.08
C TYR A 21 8.58 5.64 -3.47
N ALA A 22 8.14 6.32 -4.54
CA ALA A 22 8.29 5.80 -5.91
C ALA A 22 9.75 5.46 -6.25
N GLU A 23 10.67 6.40 -6.09
CA GLU A 23 12.10 6.18 -6.37
C GLU A 23 12.70 5.10 -5.45
N THR A 24 12.41 5.15 -4.14
CA THR A 24 12.93 4.18 -3.17
C THR A 24 12.48 2.75 -3.47
N CYS A 25 11.23 2.58 -3.91
CA CYS A 25 10.64 1.26 -4.17
C CYS A 25 10.88 0.76 -5.59
N LEU A 26 10.88 1.64 -6.57
CA LEU A 26 10.87 1.28 -7.99
C LEU A 26 12.16 1.67 -8.73
N GLY A 27 13.03 2.53 -8.17
CA GLY A 27 14.23 3.02 -8.85
C GLY A 27 15.23 1.94 -9.28
N MET A 28 15.15 0.73 -8.72
CA MET A 28 15.93 -0.42 -9.16
C MET A 28 15.25 -1.26 -10.26
N ILE A 29 14.00 -0.94 -10.62
CA ILE A 29 13.28 -1.63 -11.69
C ILE A 29 13.64 -1.00 -13.02
N ASP A 30 13.95 -1.83 -14.00
CA ASP A 30 14.28 -1.38 -15.34
C ASP A 30 13.12 -0.57 -15.97
N GLY A 31 13.47 0.56 -16.58
CA GLY A 31 12.50 1.49 -17.18
C GLY A 31 11.82 2.46 -16.21
N PHE A 32 12.21 2.50 -14.92
CA PHE A 32 11.59 3.40 -13.94
C PHE A 32 11.73 4.89 -14.31
N GLU A 33 12.92 5.33 -14.70
CA GLU A 33 13.16 6.74 -15.05
C GLU A 33 12.28 7.19 -16.22
N GLU A 34 12.17 6.36 -17.27
CA GLU A 34 11.29 6.65 -18.42
C GLU A 34 9.81 6.62 -18.01
N ALA A 35 9.41 5.66 -17.15
CA ALA A 35 8.05 5.58 -16.65
C ALA A 35 7.64 6.80 -15.84
N ALA A 36 8.53 7.32 -15.01
CA ALA A 36 8.32 8.52 -14.19
C ALA A 36 8.58 9.84 -14.93
N GLY A 37 8.99 9.79 -16.20
CA GLY A 37 9.26 11.00 -16.99
C GLY A 37 10.62 11.65 -16.71
N PHE A 38 11.65 10.87 -16.37
CA PHE A 38 13.00 11.36 -16.05
C PHE A 38 12.94 12.54 -15.06
N PRO A 39 12.55 12.32 -13.81
CA PRO A 39 12.35 13.40 -12.85
C PRO A 39 13.63 14.23 -12.61
N ASP A 40 13.45 15.53 -12.45
CA ASP A 40 14.52 16.44 -12.04
C ASP A 40 14.86 16.26 -10.54
N ALA A 41 15.80 17.08 -10.04
CA ALA A 41 16.22 17.02 -8.63
C ALA A 41 15.08 17.33 -7.63
N ASP A 42 14.02 17.98 -8.08
CA ASP A 42 12.85 18.33 -7.30
C ASP A 42 11.70 17.29 -7.47
N GLY A 43 11.93 16.26 -8.32
CA GLY A 43 10.96 15.18 -8.60
C GLY A 43 9.92 15.49 -9.66
N ASN A 44 10.06 16.61 -10.40
CA ASN A 44 9.14 16.94 -11.48
C ASN A 44 9.54 16.23 -12.78
N PRO A 45 8.58 15.68 -13.57
CA PRO A 45 8.89 15.06 -14.83
C PRO A 45 9.53 16.06 -15.80
N THR A 46 10.63 15.67 -16.44
CA THR A 46 11.34 16.47 -17.45
C THR A 46 10.92 16.15 -18.88
N VAL A 47 10.28 14.99 -19.08
CA VAL A 47 9.69 14.52 -20.31
C VAL A 47 8.34 13.87 -20.00
N GLU A 48 7.53 13.63 -21.03
CA GLU A 48 6.24 12.96 -20.87
C GLU A 48 6.42 11.55 -20.26
N PRO A 49 5.77 11.21 -19.16
CA PRO A 49 5.86 9.89 -18.51
C PRO A 49 5.36 8.77 -19.44
N ASN A 50 6.06 7.64 -19.44
CA ASN A 50 5.68 6.44 -20.19
C ASN A 50 5.59 5.22 -19.25
N LEU A 51 4.44 5.04 -18.62
CA LEU A 51 4.23 3.96 -17.61
C LEU A 51 4.43 2.56 -18.20
N ASP A 52 4.34 2.38 -19.52
CA ASP A 52 4.58 1.09 -20.17
C ASP A 52 6.06 0.72 -20.31
N ALA A 53 6.96 1.69 -20.08
CA ALA A 53 8.39 1.45 -20.02
C ALA A 53 8.80 0.68 -18.74
N LEU A 54 8.03 0.82 -17.64
CA LEU A 54 8.32 0.10 -16.40
C LEU A 54 8.24 -1.42 -16.63
N ASN A 55 9.36 -2.11 -16.46
CA ASN A 55 9.46 -3.56 -16.70
C ASN A 55 8.85 -4.40 -15.57
N VAL A 56 7.56 -4.19 -15.34
CA VAL A 56 6.68 -4.97 -14.47
C VAL A 56 5.51 -5.46 -15.31
N LYS A 57 5.38 -6.77 -15.49
CA LYS A 57 4.37 -7.36 -16.37
C LYS A 57 3.67 -8.55 -15.73
N ALA A 58 2.35 -8.52 -15.73
CA ALA A 58 1.52 -9.65 -15.35
C ALA A 58 1.30 -10.58 -16.55
N SER A 59 1.23 -11.88 -16.29
CA SER A 59 0.77 -12.85 -17.28
C SER A 59 -0.71 -12.67 -17.62
N ASP A 60 -1.13 -13.15 -18.79
CA ASP A 60 -2.53 -13.03 -19.26
C ASP A 60 -3.52 -13.68 -18.30
N ASP A 61 -3.13 -14.81 -17.68
CA ASP A 61 -3.93 -15.53 -16.67
C ASP A 61 -3.91 -14.87 -15.27
N GLY A 62 -3.11 -13.80 -15.10
CA GLY A 62 -3.03 -13.03 -13.86
C GLY A 62 -2.37 -13.76 -12.68
N LYS A 63 -1.61 -14.83 -12.94
CA LYS A 63 -0.99 -15.65 -11.89
C LYS A 63 0.49 -15.39 -11.67
N THR A 64 1.19 -14.84 -12.68
CA THR A 64 2.62 -14.58 -12.64
C THR A 64 2.87 -13.08 -12.81
N LEU A 65 3.70 -12.51 -11.95
CA LEU A 65 4.26 -11.17 -12.10
C LEU A 65 5.74 -11.31 -12.45
N THR A 66 6.15 -10.70 -13.54
CA THR A 66 7.57 -10.61 -13.93
C THR A 66 8.05 -9.19 -13.69
N ILE A 67 9.14 -9.05 -12.95
CA ILE A 67 9.80 -7.76 -12.68
C ILE A 67 11.24 -7.89 -13.17
N VAL A 68 11.68 -6.96 -14.02
CA VAL A 68 13.06 -6.89 -14.50
C VAL A 68 13.78 -5.78 -13.74
N LEU A 69 14.93 -6.09 -13.15
CA LEU A 69 15.74 -5.10 -12.43
C LEU A 69 16.81 -4.52 -13.37
N ALA A 70 17.05 -3.22 -13.29
CA ALA A 70 18.07 -2.52 -14.05
C ALA A 70 19.50 -2.95 -13.68
N TYR A 71 19.67 -3.44 -12.44
CA TYR A 71 20.95 -3.96 -11.91
C TYR A 71 20.70 -5.04 -10.86
N PRO A 72 21.69 -5.90 -10.55
CA PRO A 72 21.56 -6.90 -9.49
C PRO A 72 21.30 -6.25 -8.13
N CYS A 73 20.15 -6.52 -7.53
CA CYS A 73 19.73 -5.97 -6.23
C CYS A 73 19.42 -7.11 -5.26
N SER A 74 20.37 -7.44 -4.38
CA SER A 74 20.26 -8.56 -3.44
C SER A 74 19.26 -8.37 -2.30
N TYR A 75 18.75 -7.15 -2.13
CA TYR A 75 17.79 -6.78 -1.10
C TYR A 75 16.39 -6.45 -1.67
N PHE A 76 16.17 -6.70 -2.95
CA PHE A 76 14.86 -6.42 -3.57
C PHE A 76 13.71 -7.15 -2.89
N ASP A 77 13.95 -8.36 -2.38
CA ASP A 77 12.98 -9.12 -1.57
C ASP A 77 12.54 -8.38 -0.29
N LYS A 78 13.39 -7.52 0.26
CA LYS A 78 13.05 -6.66 1.41
C LYS A 78 12.24 -5.44 0.98
N ILE A 79 12.57 -4.87 -0.18
CA ILE A 79 11.82 -3.74 -0.74
C ILE A 79 10.37 -4.15 -1.03
N VAL A 80 10.15 -5.29 -1.66
CA VAL A 80 8.77 -5.76 -1.97
C VAL A 80 7.95 -6.11 -0.73
N ALA A 81 8.58 -6.28 0.43
CA ALA A 81 7.90 -6.47 1.72
C ALA A 81 7.49 -5.12 2.38
N PHE A 82 7.92 -3.98 1.84
CA PHE A 82 7.55 -2.68 2.38
C PHE A 82 6.09 -2.36 2.07
N ALA A 83 5.40 -1.73 3.01
CA ALA A 83 3.95 -1.48 2.93
C ALA A 83 3.52 -0.73 1.65
N ALA A 84 4.36 0.21 1.16
CA ALA A 84 4.08 0.96 -0.06
C ALA A 84 4.02 0.07 -1.32
N MET A 85 4.66 -1.11 -1.32
CA MET A 85 4.63 -2.09 -2.41
C MET A 85 3.38 -2.99 -2.37
N SER A 86 2.48 -2.79 -1.41
CA SER A 86 1.22 -3.55 -1.34
C SER A 86 0.31 -3.19 -2.53
N PRO A 87 -0.32 -4.18 -3.18
CA PRO A 87 -1.15 -3.92 -4.33
C PRO A 87 -2.47 -3.25 -3.94
N VAL A 88 -2.95 -2.37 -4.81
CA VAL A 88 -4.32 -1.85 -4.78
C VAL A 88 -5.14 -2.50 -5.89
N GLN A 89 -6.42 -2.71 -5.67
CA GLN A 89 -7.28 -3.31 -6.70
C GLN A 89 -7.62 -2.28 -7.78
N LYS A 90 -7.14 -2.52 -9.02
CA LYS A 90 -7.34 -1.62 -10.16
C LYS A 90 -8.81 -1.21 -10.32
N ALA A 91 -9.72 -2.19 -10.36
CA ALA A 91 -11.14 -1.92 -10.57
C ALA A 91 -11.74 -0.99 -9.51
N THR A 92 -11.32 -1.12 -8.25
CA THR A 92 -11.78 -0.27 -7.15
C THR A 92 -11.26 1.16 -7.29
N VAL A 93 -9.97 1.32 -7.62
CA VAL A 93 -9.36 2.65 -7.80
C VAL A 93 -10.01 3.38 -8.98
N GLU A 94 -10.18 2.71 -10.13
CA GLU A 94 -10.79 3.30 -11.32
C GLU A 94 -12.28 3.65 -11.14
N ALA A 95 -13.00 2.85 -10.34
CA ALA A 95 -14.42 3.11 -10.08
C ALA A 95 -14.67 4.27 -9.10
N ASN A 96 -13.73 4.54 -8.18
CA ASN A 96 -13.94 5.49 -7.08
C ASN A 96 -13.02 6.72 -7.14
N GLY A 97 -12.03 6.77 -8.05
CA GLY A 97 -11.04 7.85 -8.09
C GLY A 97 -10.38 8.05 -6.72
N ASP A 98 -10.23 9.28 -6.25
CA ASP A 98 -9.58 9.61 -4.97
C ASP A 98 -10.33 9.05 -3.74
N ALA A 99 -11.59 8.65 -3.90
CA ALA A 99 -12.38 8.09 -2.81
C ALA A 99 -12.16 6.59 -2.57
N TRP A 100 -11.31 5.91 -3.36
CA TRP A 100 -11.10 4.45 -3.26
C TRP A 100 -10.64 3.97 -1.87
N CYS A 101 -10.00 4.82 -1.09
CA CYS A 101 -9.46 4.49 0.24
C CYS A 101 -9.96 5.43 1.35
N THR A 102 -11.19 5.93 1.24
CA THR A 102 -11.75 6.89 2.21
C THR A 102 -12.91 6.32 3.04
N SER A 103 -13.38 5.12 2.72
CA SER A 103 -14.44 4.45 3.49
C SER A 103 -14.27 2.92 3.47
N PRO A 104 -14.87 2.21 4.45
CA PRO A 104 -14.90 0.74 4.46
C PRO A 104 -15.48 0.13 3.18
N ASP A 105 -16.47 0.79 2.57
CA ASP A 105 -17.20 0.27 1.41
C ASP A 105 -16.34 0.25 0.13
N THR A 106 -15.34 1.14 0.07
CA THR A 106 -14.43 1.28 -1.08
C THR A 106 -13.04 0.72 -0.82
N TYR A 107 -12.69 0.39 0.44
CA TYR A 107 -11.37 -0.12 0.80
C TYR A 107 -11.29 -1.64 0.67
N VAL A 108 -10.79 -2.12 -0.46
CA VAL A 108 -10.58 -3.55 -0.70
C VAL A 108 -9.21 -3.98 -0.17
N CYS A 109 -9.16 -5.05 0.62
CA CYS A 109 -7.92 -5.62 1.15
C CYS A 109 -7.94 -7.15 1.10
N ASN A 110 -6.75 -7.75 1.12
CA ASN A 110 -6.54 -9.19 1.16
C ASN A 110 -5.85 -9.66 2.47
N GLY A 111 -5.71 -8.76 3.43
CA GLY A 111 -5.11 -9.04 4.73
C GLY A 111 -6.04 -9.80 5.68
N PRO A 112 -5.50 -10.22 6.84
CA PRO A 112 -6.25 -10.97 7.86
C PRO A 112 -7.36 -10.14 8.52
N PHE A 113 -7.24 -8.82 8.55
CA PHE A 113 -8.26 -7.92 9.05
C PHE A 113 -8.75 -7.01 7.92
N MET A 114 -10.00 -6.61 7.95
CA MET A 114 -10.62 -5.66 7.04
C MET A 114 -11.22 -4.48 7.81
N ILE A 115 -11.24 -3.30 7.20
CA ILE A 115 -11.87 -2.12 7.79
C ILE A 115 -13.38 -2.33 7.77
N THR A 116 -14.04 -2.15 8.91
CA THR A 116 -15.50 -2.25 9.07
C THR A 116 -16.13 -0.94 9.53
N GLU A 117 -15.32 -0.04 10.10
CA GLU A 117 -15.74 1.31 10.47
C GLU A 117 -14.59 2.29 10.23
N TRP A 118 -14.91 3.46 9.72
CA TRP A 118 -13.97 4.55 9.59
C TRP A 118 -14.67 5.87 9.90
N THR A 119 -14.37 6.42 11.07
CA THR A 119 -14.80 7.75 11.49
C THR A 119 -13.60 8.69 11.38
N PRO A 120 -13.59 9.61 10.39
CA PRO A 120 -12.46 10.52 10.19
C PRO A 120 -12.10 11.28 11.46
N SER A 121 -10.80 11.42 11.73
CA SER A 121 -10.23 12.09 12.91
C SER A 121 -10.63 11.49 14.26
N GLU A 122 -11.28 10.34 14.30
CA GLU A 122 -11.68 9.66 15.54
C GLU A 122 -11.07 8.27 15.61
N ARG A 123 -11.52 7.33 14.76
CA ARG A 123 -11.06 5.95 14.80
C ARG A 123 -11.28 5.18 13.51
N ILE A 124 -10.51 4.11 13.37
CA ILE A 124 -10.74 3.06 12.38
C ILE A 124 -10.89 1.74 13.13
N VAL A 125 -11.93 0.97 12.81
CA VAL A 125 -12.15 -0.37 13.37
C VAL A 125 -11.89 -1.41 12.27
N LEU A 126 -11.06 -2.39 12.63
CA LEU A 126 -10.80 -3.54 11.79
C LEU A 126 -11.34 -4.79 12.47
N THR A 127 -11.97 -5.67 11.70
CA THR A 127 -12.43 -6.99 12.16
C THR A 127 -11.80 -8.10 11.30
N LYS A 128 -11.89 -9.34 11.75
CA LYS A 128 -11.40 -10.48 10.98
C LYS A 128 -11.99 -10.50 9.58
N ASN A 129 -11.14 -10.64 8.58
CA ASN A 129 -11.56 -10.78 7.19
C ASN A 129 -12.01 -12.23 6.91
N PRO A 130 -13.29 -12.48 6.64
CA PRO A 130 -13.79 -13.83 6.38
C PRO A 130 -13.24 -14.45 5.09
N ASN A 131 -12.72 -13.61 4.18
CA ASN A 131 -12.15 -14.04 2.91
C ASN A 131 -10.63 -14.23 2.96
N TYR A 132 -10.02 -14.12 4.13
CA TYR A 132 -8.57 -14.27 4.26
C TYR A 132 -8.13 -15.71 4.00
N VAL A 133 -7.30 -15.90 2.96
CA VAL A 133 -6.85 -17.23 2.50
C VAL A 133 -5.61 -17.75 3.23
N GLY A 134 -4.94 -16.93 4.04
CA GLY A 134 -3.75 -17.32 4.82
C GLY A 134 -4.04 -18.23 6.01
N GLY A 135 -5.33 -18.47 6.30
CA GLY A 135 -5.79 -19.27 7.43
C GLY A 135 -5.69 -18.53 8.77
N TRP A 136 -6.59 -18.86 9.68
CA TRP A 136 -6.61 -18.33 11.04
C TRP A 136 -6.06 -19.36 12.02
N ASP A 137 -4.92 -19.06 12.63
CA ASP A 137 -4.41 -19.81 13.77
C ASP A 137 -4.94 -19.17 15.06
N SER A 138 -6.05 -19.70 15.58
CA SER A 138 -6.70 -19.19 16.80
C SER A 138 -5.84 -19.32 18.06
N SER A 139 -4.74 -20.10 18.02
CA SER A 139 -3.80 -20.18 19.12
C SER A 139 -2.85 -18.98 19.16
N LYS A 140 -2.70 -18.27 18.03
CA LYS A 140 -1.81 -17.11 17.88
C LYS A 140 -2.57 -15.79 17.70
N ILE A 141 -3.71 -15.85 17.01
CA ILE A 141 -4.49 -14.65 16.67
C ILE A 141 -5.82 -14.72 17.40
N VAL A 142 -5.82 -14.21 18.61
CA VAL A 142 -6.99 -14.23 19.52
C VAL A 142 -7.86 -12.98 19.39
N SER A 143 -7.32 -11.86 18.87
CA SER A 143 -8.06 -10.61 18.72
C SER A 143 -9.17 -10.76 17.68
N GLU A 144 -10.39 -10.38 18.03
CA GLU A 144 -11.54 -10.35 17.13
C GLU A 144 -11.60 -9.03 16.36
N SER A 145 -11.12 -7.93 16.95
CA SER A 145 -11.08 -6.61 16.36
C SER A 145 -9.83 -5.84 16.80
N ILE A 146 -9.48 -4.85 16.01
CA ILE A 146 -8.43 -3.88 16.28
C ILE A 146 -9.04 -2.50 16.07
N THR A 147 -8.97 -1.64 17.07
CA THR A 147 -9.40 -0.25 16.97
C THR A 147 -8.17 0.65 16.93
N LEU A 148 -8.03 1.42 15.87
CA LEU A 148 -7.01 2.45 15.73
C LEU A 148 -7.62 3.79 16.15
N LEU A 149 -7.12 4.37 17.23
CA LEU A 149 -7.49 5.73 17.64
C LEU A 149 -6.67 6.73 16.83
N LEU A 150 -7.32 7.67 16.17
CA LEU A 150 -6.68 8.70 15.33
C LEU A 150 -6.42 9.94 16.19
N LEU A 151 -5.38 9.88 17.03
CA LEU A 151 -5.01 10.95 17.96
C LEU A 151 -4.03 11.92 17.28
N GLU A 152 -4.16 13.21 17.57
CA GLU A 152 -3.42 14.25 16.87
C GLU A 152 -1.94 14.31 17.22
N ASP A 153 -1.58 13.91 18.46
CA ASP A 153 -0.19 13.99 18.94
C ASP A 153 0.19 12.84 19.86
N SER A 154 1.50 12.70 20.09
CA SER A 154 2.07 11.65 20.94
C SER A 154 1.72 11.83 22.42
N SER A 155 1.45 13.06 22.90
CA SER A 155 1.01 13.28 24.28
C SER A 155 -0.39 12.73 24.52
N ALA A 156 -1.30 12.92 23.55
CA ALA A 156 -2.64 12.33 23.61
C ALA A 156 -2.56 10.79 23.53
N SER A 157 -1.70 10.25 22.65
CA SER A 157 -1.45 8.80 22.54
C SER A 157 -0.92 8.23 23.86
N PHE A 158 0.02 8.91 24.50
CA PHE A 158 0.59 8.49 25.78
C PHE A 158 -0.46 8.57 26.91
N ALA A 159 -1.31 9.59 26.93
CA ALA A 159 -2.40 9.71 27.88
C ALA A 159 -3.43 8.57 27.74
N ALA A 160 -3.82 8.25 26.52
CA ALA A 160 -4.73 7.14 26.23
C ALA A 160 -4.15 5.78 26.67
N TYR A 161 -2.84 5.57 26.48
CA TYR A 161 -2.17 4.38 26.97
C TYR A 161 -2.13 4.31 28.52
N ASN A 162 -1.78 5.41 29.18
CA ASN A 162 -1.72 5.45 30.66
C ASN A 162 -3.09 5.30 31.32
N SER A 163 -4.16 5.76 30.69
CA SER A 163 -5.53 5.58 31.15
C SER A 163 -6.08 4.16 30.93
N GLY A 164 -5.40 3.36 30.10
CA GLY A 164 -5.85 2.03 29.69
C GLY A 164 -6.85 2.04 28.53
N GLU A 165 -7.11 3.19 27.92
CA GLU A 165 -7.94 3.32 26.72
C GLU A 165 -7.27 2.68 25.51
N ALA A 166 -5.96 2.89 25.36
CA ALA A 166 -5.15 2.21 24.35
C ALA A 166 -4.25 1.14 25.01
N GLN A 167 -4.12 -0.02 24.38
CA GLN A 167 -3.25 -1.11 24.83
C GLN A 167 -1.88 -1.10 24.16
N LEU A 168 -1.74 -0.35 23.07
CA LEU A 168 -0.52 -0.21 22.29
C LEU A 168 -0.41 1.22 21.77
N ILE A 169 0.80 1.77 21.81
CA ILE A 169 1.17 3.01 21.14
C ILE A 169 2.37 2.76 20.25
N LYS A 170 2.41 3.41 19.09
CA LYS A 170 3.44 3.14 18.09
C LYS A 170 4.62 4.11 18.22
N ASP A 171 4.36 5.38 18.32
CA ASP A 171 5.38 6.43 18.34
C ASP A 171 5.25 7.26 19.63
N VAL A 172 6.29 7.25 20.48
CA VAL A 172 6.35 7.97 21.75
C VAL A 172 7.60 8.84 21.78
#